data_0cf142a29a3e2e87a664ead13bf1433a
#
_entry.id   0cf142a29a3e2e87a664ead13bf1433a
#
_cell.length_a   1.000
_cell.length_b   1.000
_cell.length_c   1.000
_cell.angle_alpha   90.00
_cell.angle_beta   90.00
_cell.angle_gamma   90.00
#
_symmetry.space_group_name_H-M   'P 1'
#
loop_
_entity.id
_entity.type
_entity.pdbx_description
1 polymer ?
#
loop_
_entity_poly.entity_id
_entity_poly.type
_entity_poly.pdbx_seq_one_letter_code
_entity_poly.pdbx_strand_id
1 'polypeptide(L)'
;MQSTIFKQKSNYWRVFALCFFTAVLLFAPHCIVDAVAGGGYFHYAGDFNDQQINFYQYANAFVKNGGSFSWATDLGSGFVNSYSFYLLGSPFFWLSMVVPARLMPWAMVPLLCLKMAVAGTTMDSQK
;
A
#
# COMPACT_ATOMS: atom_id res chain seq x y z
N MET A 1 -9.70 5.60 36.07
CA MET A 1 -9.66 4.63 34.94
C MET A 1 -10.04 5.25 33.58
N GLN A 2 -11.10 6.06 33.47
CA GLN A 2 -11.49 6.73 32.22
C GLN A 2 -10.45 7.73 31.68
N SER A 3 -9.75 8.47 32.54
CA SER A 3 -8.75 9.45 32.11
C SER A 3 -7.53 8.81 31.43
N THR A 4 -7.18 7.59 31.81
CA THR A 4 -6.04 6.86 31.24
C THR A 4 -6.35 6.36 29.81
N ILE A 5 -7.58 5.93 29.58
CA ILE A 5 -8.02 5.47 28.25
C ILE A 5 -8.05 6.63 27.24
N PHE A 6 -8.53 7.80 27.66
CA PHE A 6 -8.55 8.98 26.79
C PHE A 6 -7.15 9.53 26.49
N LYS A 7 -6.22 9.47 27.44
CA LYS A 7 -4.84 9.90 27.26
C LYS A 7 -4.08 8.97 26.32
N GLN A 8 -4.34 7.66 26.39
CA GLN A 8 -3.77 6.66 25.50
C GLN A 8 -4.24 6.86 24.07
N LYS A 9 -5.54 7.08 23.84
CA LYS A 9 -6.10 7.35 22.53
C LYS A 9 -5.52 8.62 21.85
N SER A 10 -5.19 9.64 22.64
CA SER A 10 -4.52 10.85 22.16
C SER A 10 -3.10 10.60 21.65
N ASN A 11 -2.38 9.62 22.21
CA ASN A 11 -1.03 9.29 21.78
C ASN A 11 -1.01 8.51 20.45
N TYR A 12 -1.95 7.60 20.22
CA TYR A 12 -2.02 6.84 18.96
C TYR A 12 -2.17 7.75 17.73
N TRP A 13 -3.03 8.76 17.81
CA TRP A 13 -3.20 9.71 16.71
C TRP A 13 -1.95 10.55 16.45
N ARG A 14 -1.22 10.91 17.51
CA ARG A 14 0.06 11.63 17.38
C ARG A 14 1.12 10.76 16.73
N VAL A 15 1.27 9.52 17.19
CA VAL A 15 2.21 8.56 16.60
C VAL A 15 1.85 8.27 15.14
N PHE A 16 0.58 8.02 14.86
CA PHE A 16 0.10 7.84 13.50
C PHE A 16 0.46 9.03 12.60
N ALA A 17 0.12 10.24 13.04
CA ALA A 17 0.40 11.45 12.29
C ALA A 17 1.91 11.66 12.08
N LEU A 18 2.72 11.47 13.11
CA LEU A 18 4.18 11.57 13.01
C LEU A 18 4.73 10.59 11.99
N CYS A 19 4.37 9.31 12.08
CA CYS A 19 4.84 8.28 11.15
C CYS A 19 4.36 8.57 9.72
N PHE A 20 3.11 9.01 9.55
CA PHE A 20 2.56 9.35 8.25
C PHE A 20 3.29 10.53 7.60
N PHE A 21 3.44 11.64 8.33
CA PHE A 21 4.12 12.81 7.81
C PHE A 21 5.62 12.58 7.58
N THR A 22 6.27 11.77 8.42
CA THR A 22 7.65 11.37 8.19
C THR A 22 7.77 10.56 6.89
N ALA A 23 6.88 9.62 6.65
CA ALA A 23 6.85 8.86 5.41
C ALA A 23 6.59 9.77 4.19
N VAL A 24 5.66 10.72 4.29
CA VAL A 24 5.41 11.71 3.23
C VAL A 24 6.66 12.54 2.95
N LEU A 25 7.35 13.03 3.98
CA LEU A 25 8.59 13.81 3.82
C LEU A 25 9.71 13.00 3.15
N LEU A 26 9.77 11.71 3.40
CA LEU A 26 10.76 10.82 2.76
C LEU A 26 10.43 10.55 1.29
N PHE A 27 9.17 10.31 0.96
CA PHE A 27 8.78 9.91 -0.40
C PHE A 27 8.43 11.08 -1.32
N ALA A 28 7.92 12.21 -0.80
CA ALA A 28 7.53 13.35 -1.63
C ALA A 28 8.66 13.91 -2.51
N PRO A 29 9.90 14.09 -2.03
CA PRO A 29 10.99 14.56 -2.88
C PRO A 29 11.27 13.61 -4.06
N HIS A 30 11.25 12.31 -3.83
CA HIS A 30 11.45 11.31 -4.88
C HIS A 30 10.31 11.33 -5.90
N CYS A 31 9.06 11.43 -5.43
CA CYS A 31 7.90 11.56 -6.32
C CYS A 31 7.98 12.83 -7.18
N ILE A 32 8.45 13.94 -6.62
CA ILE A 32 8.61 15.20 -7.37
C ILE A 32 9.70 15.05 -8.43
N VAL A 33 10.84 14.46 -8.08
CA VAL A 33 11.94 14.24 -9.03
C VAL A 33 11.47 13.33 -10.16
N ASP A 34 10.81 12.22 -9.87
CA ASP A 34 10.30 11.29 -10.88
C ASP A 34 9.23 11.93 -11.78
N ALA A 35 8.36 12.76 -11.21
CA ALA A 35 7.37 13.50 -11.99
C ALA A 35 8.01 14.49 -12.96
N VAL A 36 9.06 15.20 -12.53
CA VAL A 36 9.81 16.15 -13.37
C VAL A 36 10.63 15.43 -14.42
N ALA A 37 11.22 14.28 -14.08
CA ALA A 37 12.00 13.46 -15.03
C ALA A 37 11.14 12.75 -16.09
N GLY A 38 9.82 12.85 -16.02
CA GLY A 38 8.90 12.30 -17.02
C GLY A 38 8.36 10.91 -16.70
N GLY A 39 8.72 10.32 -15.55
CA GLY A 39 8.20 9.03 -15.10
C GLY A 39 6.76 9.10 -14.57
N GLY A 40 6.39 10.25 -14.05
CA GLY A 40 5.03 10.56 -13.61
C GLY A 40 4.60 9.94 -12.28
N TYR A 41 5.26 8.91 -11.77
CA TYR A 41 5.00 8.29 -10.47
C TYR A 41 6.31 7.79 -9.84
N PHE A 42 6.25 7.48 -8.56
CA PHE A 42 7.42 7.03 -7.81
C PHE A 42 8.00 5.73 -8.36
N HIS A 43 9.28 5.76 -8.71
CA HIS A 43 10.05 4.59 -9.11
C HIS A 43 11.06 4.24 -8.02
N TYR A 44 11.08 2.98 -7.65
CA TYR A 44 12.10 2.42 -6.76
C TYR A 44 12.71 1.20 -7.42
N ALA A 45 14.00 0.99 -7.29
CA ALA A 45 14.66 -0.14 -7.93
C ALA A 45 14.21 -1.48 -7.33
N GLY A 46 14.07 -2.52 -8.16
CA GLY A 46 13.77 -3.89 -7.76
C GLY A 46 12.29 -4.17 -7.55
N ASP A 47 11.99 -5.06 -6.61
CA ASP A 47 10.68 -5.69 -6.43
C ASP A 47 9.50 -4.73 -6.24
N PHE A 48 9.74 -3.50 -5.83
CA PHE A 48 8.66 -2.53 -5.70
C PHE A 48 8.04 -2.21 -7.06
N ASN A 49 8.84 -1.89 -8.06
CA ASN A 49 8.36 -1.58 -9.41
C ASN A 49 8.01 -2.83 -10.20
N ASP A 50 8.88 -3.85 -10.12
CA ASP A 50 8.80 -5.01 -10.99
C ASP A 50 7.71 -5.98 -10.53
N GLN A 51 7.41 -6.01 -9.24
CA GLN A 51 6.44 -6.91 -8.66
C GLN A 51 5.28 -6.19 -8.00
N GLN A 52 5.51 -5.36 -6.97
CA GLN A 52 4.42 -4.81 -6.17
C GLN A 52 3.44 -3.95 -6.96
N ILE A 53 3.93 -3.02 -7.76
CA ILE A 53 3.06 -2.17 -8.59
C ILE A 53 2.26 -3.03 -9.56
N ASN A 54 2.94 -3.93 -10.28
CA ASN A 54 2.33 -4.79 -11.27
C ASN A 54 1.32 -5.76 -10.65
N PHE A 55 1.65 -6.37 -9.51
CA PHE A 55 0.74 -7.28 -8.83
C PHE A 55 -0.51 -6.59 -8.30
N TYR A 56 -0.38 -5.39 -7.70
CA TYR A 56 -1.53 -4.62 -7.26
C TYR A 56 -2.42 -4.19 -8.43
N GLN A 57 -1.82 -3.73 -9.51
CA GLN A 57 -2.55 -3.32 -10.72
C GLN A 57 -3.28 -4.50 -11.37
N TYR A 58 -2.58 -5.60 -11.57
CA TYR A 58 -3.14 -6.81 -12.14
C TYR A 58 -4.24 -7.40 -11.25
N ALA A 59 -3.98 -7.57 -9.96
CA ALA A 59 -4.94 -8.12 -9.02
C ALA A 59 -6.19 -7.25 -8.87
N ASN A 60 -6.04 -5.93 -8.88
CA ASN A 60 -7.17 -5.00 -8.86
C ASN A 60 -8.06 -5.17 -10.09
N ALA A 61 -7.47 -5.24 -11.28
CA ALA A 61 -8.20 -5.47 -12.52
C ALA A 61 -8.87 -6.85 -12.54
N PHE A 62 -8.15 -7.87 -12.08
CA PHE A 62 -8.63 -9.26 -12.08
C PHE A 62 -9.83 -9.45 -11.15
N VAL A 63 -9.75 -8.95 -9.92
CA VAL A 63 -10.85 -9.03 -8.95
C VAL A 63 -12.08 -8.27 -9.44
N LYS A 64 -11.90 -7.09 -10.02
CA LYS A 64 -13.01 -6.29 -10.56
C LYS A 64 -13.70 -6.94 -11.75
N ASN A 65 -12.96 -7.70 -12.55
CA ASN A 65 -13.51 -8.42 -13.70
C ASN A 65 -14.09 -9.80 -13.34
N GLY A 66 -14.00 -10.22 -12.07
CA GLY A 66 -14.59 -11.47 -11.59
C GLY A 66 -13.89 -12.73 -12.09
N GLY A 67 -12.61 -12.67 -12.40
CA GLY A 67 -11.81 -13.81 -12.86
C GLY A 67 -11.48 -14.81 -11.74
N SER A 68 -11.21 -16.05 -12.10
CA SER A 68 -10.71 -17.08 -11.19
C SER A 68 -9.40 -17.73 -11.65
N PHE A 69 -9.20 -17.81 -12.96
CA PHE A 69 -8.04 -18.39 -13.63
C PHE A 69 -7.60 -17.52 -14.80
N SER A 70 -6.32 -17.41 -15.04
CA SER A 70 -5.76 -16.75 -16.22
C SER A 70 -4.42 -17.36 -16.61
N TRP A 71 -4.18 -17.51 -17.90
CA TRP A 71 -2.88 -17.90 -18.43
C TRP A 71 -1.78 -16.87 -18.18
N ALA A 72 -2.16 -15.61 -17.92
CA ALA A 72 -1.24 -14.53 -17.54
C ALA A 72 -0.87 -14.54 -16.06
N THR A 73 -1.50 -15.38 -15.23
CA THR A 73 -1.20 -15.52 -13.81
C THR A 73 -0.18 -16.64 -13.63
N ASP A 74 1.06 -16.30 -13.29
CA ASP A 74 2.13 -17.26 -12.98
C ASP A 74 2.17 -18.46 -13.95
N LEU A 75 2.21 -18.19 -15.24
CA LEU A 75 2.25 -19.21 -16.31
C LEU A 75 0.99 -20.13 -16.37
N GLY A 76 -0.15 -19.61 -15.96
CA GLY A 76 -1.41 -20.35 -16.00
C GLY A 76 -1.79 -20.97 -14.67
N SER A 77 -2.06 -20.13 -13.69
CA SER A 77 -2.43 -20.51 -12.32
C SER A 77 -3.76 -19.89 -11.89
N GLY A 78 -4.32 -20.43 -10.82
CA GLY A 78 -5.46 -19.82 -10.13
C GLY A 78 -5.03 -18.56 -9.40
N PHE A 79 -5.77 -17.47 -9.58
CA PHE A 79 -5.46 -16.17 -8.98
C PHE A 79 -5.29 -16.24 -7.45
N VAL A 80 -6.18 -16.94 -6.76
CA VAL A 80 -6.12 -17.08 -5.30
C VAL A 80 -4.85 -17.78 -4.86
N ASN A 81 -4.43 -18.84 -5.56
CA ASN A 81 -3.23 -19.60 -5.21
C ASN A 81 -1.96 -18.75 -5.36
N SER A 82 -1.90 -17.92 -6.41
CA SER A 82 -0.72 -17.09 -6.69
C SER A 82 -0.63 -15.85 -5.80
N TYR A 83 -1.77 -15.21 -5.50
CA TYR A 83 -1.77 -13.89 -4.86
C TYR A 83 -2.33 -13.86 -3.44
N SER A 84 -2.81 -14.97 -2.89
CA SER A 84 -3.34 -15.01 -1.52
C SER A 84 -2.30 -14.57 -0.50
N PHE A 85 -1.07 -15.02 -0.66
CA PHE A 85 0.02 -14.71 0.26
C PHE A 85 0.45 -13.23 0.18
N TYR A 86 0.58 -12.68 -1.03
CA TYR A 86 1.13 -11.33 -1.23
C TYR A 86 0.10 -10.22 -1.10
N LEU A 87 -1.15 -10.47 -1.47
CA LEU A 87 -2.14 -9.42 -1.66
C LEU A 87 -3.44 -9.64 -0.91
N LEU A 88 -4.10 -10.80 -1.11
CA LEU A 88 -5.47 -11.02 -0.63
C LEU A 88 -5.60 -11.01 0.88
N GLY A 89 -4.56 -11.38 1.62
CA GLY A 89 -4.48 -11.30 3.07
C GLY A 89 -4.22 -9.90 3.62
N SER A 90 -3.92 -8.91 2.77
CA SER A 90 -3.58 -7.56 3.20
C SER A 90 -4.79 -6.63 3.19
N PRO A 91 -5.16 -5.99 4.32
CA PRO A 91 -6.23 -5.00 4.34
C PRO A 91 -5.93 -3.79 3.43
N PHE A 92 -4.67 -3.47 3.22
CA PHE A 92 -4.24 -2.39 2.34
C PHE A 92 -4.50 -2.69 0.86
N PHE A 93 -4.45 -3.95 0.46
CA PHE A 93 -4.84 -4.36 -0.87
C PHE A 93 -6.34 -4.09 -1.09
N TRP A 94 -7.18 -4.47 -0.15
CA TRP A 94 -8.62 -4.22 -0.25
C TRP A 94 -8.96 -2.73 -0.24
N LEU A 95 -8.23 -1.93 0.53
CA LEU A 95 -8.35 -0.47 0.49
C LEU A 95 -8.01 0.08 -0.91
N SER A 96 -7.02 -0.50 -1.60
CA SER A 96 -6.64 -0.11 -2.95
C SER A 96 -7.71 -0.41 -4.02
N MET A 97 -8.70 -1.25 -3.71
CA MET A 97 -9.80 -1.57 -4.64
C MET A 97 -10.68 -0.38 -5.01
N VAL A 98 -10.69 0.68 -4.19
CA VAL A 98 -11.38 1.94 -4.52
C VAL A 98 -10.75 2.62 -5.74
N VAL A 99 -9.46 2.39 -5.97
CA VAL A 99 -8.69 3.01 -7.05
C VAL A 99 -8.85 2.19 -8.34
N PRO A 100 -9.05 2.82 -9.52
CA PRO A 100 -8.97 2.12 -10.80
C PRO A 100 -7.59 1.52 -11.04
N ALA A 101 -7.52 0.33 -11.66
CA ALA A 101 -6.26 -0.38 -11.90
C ALA A 101 -5.20 0.49 -12.61
N ARG A 102 -5.61 1.32 -13.57
CA ARG A 102 -4.71 2.25 -14.31
C ARG A 102 -4.05 3.32 -13.43
N LEU A 103 -4.67 3.68 -12.30
CA LEU A 103 -4.15 4.68 -11.36
C LEU A 103 -3.37 4.03 -10.21
N MET A 104 -3.25 2.71 -10.20
CA MET A 104 -2.58 1.98 -9.12
C MET A 104 -1.14 2.44 -8.88
N PRO A 105 -0.30 2.70 -9.90
CA PRO A 105 1.07 3.19 -9.70
C PRO A 105 1.12 4.47 -8.85
N TRP A 106 0.16 5.38 -9.04
CA TRP A 106 0.05 6.63 -8.27
C TRP A 106 -0.45 6.42 -6.84
N ALA A 107 -1.28 5.40 -6.63
CA ALA A 107 -1.84 5.06 -5.33
C ALA A 107 -0.84 4.32 -4.41
N MET A 108 0.23 3.75 -4.96
CA MET A 108 1.16 2.91 -4.20
C MET A 108 1.92 3.70 -3.13
N VAL A 109 2.36 4.93 -3.40
CA VAL A 109 3.07 5.75 -2.41
C VAL A 109 2.18 6.19 -1.25
N PRO A 110 0.98 6.75 -1.47
CA PRO A 110 0.03 7.01 -0.38
C PRO A 110 -0.28 5.76 0.45
N LEU A 111 -0.43 4.62 -0.21
CA LEU A 111 -0.69 3.35 0.47
C LEU A 111 0.50 2.90 1.32
N LEU A 112 1.73 3.12 0.85
CA LEU A 112 2.96 2.85 1.59
C LEU A 112 3.08 3.75 2.82
N CYS A 113 2.81 5.05 2.68
CA CYS A 113 2.78 6.00 3.80
C CYS A 113 1.77 5.56 4.87
N LEU A 114 0.59 5.11 4.43
CA LEU A 114 -0.43 4.59 5.34
C LEU A 114 0.01 3.31 6.06
N LYS A 115 0.66 2.38 5.36
CA LYS A 115 1.24 1.17 5.96
C LYS A 115 2.26 1.52 7.05
N MET A 116 3.15 2.47 6.78
CA MET A 116 4.16 2.92 7.76
C MET A 116 3.51 3.58 8.98
N ALA A 117 2.48 4.40 8.79
CA ALA A 117 1.74 5.03 9.89
C ALA A 117 1.06 4.00 10.78
N VAL A 118 0.39 3.01 10.21
CA VAL A 118 -0.27 1.93 10.96
C VAL A 118 0.77 1.08 11.69
N ALA A 119 1.87 0.71 11.03
CA ALA A 119 2.94 -0.06 11.66
C ALA A 119 3.55 0.67 12.86
N GLY A 120 3.84 1.96 12.74
CA GLY A 120 4.35 2.76 13.86
C GLY A 120 3.37 2.81 15.04
N THR A 121 2.08 2.94 14.76
CA THR A 121 1.04 2.98 15.79
C THR A 121 0.89 1.64 16.51
N THR A 122 0.97 0.53 15.79
CA THR A 122 0.87 -0.81 16.40
C THR A 122 2.07 -1.12 17.28
N MET A 123 3.27 -0.67 16.91
CA MET A 123 4.46 -0.84 17.75
C MET A 123 4.39 -0.03 19.04
N ASP A 124 3.81 1.17 19.01
CA ASP A 124 3.62 1.99 20.22
C ASP A 124 2.57 1.38 21.16
N SER A 125 1.59 0.66 20.63
CA SER A 125 0.55 0.01 21.43
C SER A 125 1.04 -1.19 22.26
N GLN A 126 2.23 -1.70 21.96
CA GLN A 126 2.81 -2.87 22.65
C GLN A 126 3.72 -2.48 23.83
N LYS A 127 3.89 -1.18 24.10
CA LYS A 127 4.59 -0.65 25.28
C LYS A 127 3.64 -0.36 26.43
#